data_2be59fb1637133bbef315901da048168
#
_entry.id   2be59fb1637133bbef315901da048168
#
_cell.length_a   1.000
_cell.length_b   1.000
_cell.length_c   1.000
_cell.angle_alpha   90.00
_cell.angle_beta   90.00
_cell.angle_gamma   90.00
#
_symmetry.space_group_name_H-M   'P 1'
#
loop_
_entity.id
_entity.type
_entity.pdbx_description
1 polymer ?
#
loop_
_entity_poly.entity_id
_entity_poly.type
_entity_poly.pdbx_seq_one_letter_code
_entity_poly.pdbx_strand_id
1 'polypeptide(L)'
;LSGLLYRNVNFLSLGIKPVYVFDGKPPSLQTAEIERRKQIKKDATVKYEKAISEGNMEDARKYAQQTTSMKDGMVKESKEFLTYFGIPYIEAPSEGEATAAHLTNTGQAYASASQDYDSVLCGAKKLVRNFTSSGRRKIPNRNTYIDVLPEIIETQKTLDSIKMTREELIDVGILIGTDFNPNGFERIGPTTCL
;
A
#
# COMPACT_ATOMS: atom_id res chain seq x y z
N LEU A 1 -4.08 -5.75 16.37
CA LEU A 1 -4.94 -6.88 15.94
C LEU A 1 -6.43 -6.50 15.85
N SER A 2 -6.97 -5.62 16.72
CA SER A 2 -8.40 -5.25 16.69
C SER A 2 -8.85 -4.73 15.30
N GLY A 3 -8.07 -3.86 14.66
CA GLY A 3 -8.37 -3.37 13.31
C GLY A 3 -8.41 -4.49 12.26
N LEU A 4 -7.53 -5.48 12.38
CA LEU A 4 -7.53 -6.65 11.51
C LEU A 4 -8.77 -7.51 11.74
N LEU A 5 -9.15 -7.75 13.00
CA LEU A 5 -10.36 -8.48 13.37
C LEU A 5 -11.61 -7.83 12.77
N TYR A 6 -11.88 -6.56 13.08
CA TYR A 6 -13.08 -5.87 12.61
C TYR A 6 -13.16 -5.82 11.08
N ARG A 7 -12.03 -5.62 10.41
CA ARG A 7 -11.99 -5.61 8.95
C ARG A 7 -12.37 -6.97 8.37
N ASN A 8 -11.83 -8.05 8.91
CA ASN A 8 -12.15 -9.40 8.44
C ASN A 8 -13.59 -9.79 8.73
N VAL A 9 -14.11 -9.48 9.91
CA VAL A 9 -15.53 -9.70 10.23
C VAL A 9 -16.42 -8.99 9.21
N ASN A 10 -16.12 -7.74 8.88
CA ASN A 10 -16.89 -6.98 7.89
C ASN A 10 -16.78 -7.61 6.48
N PHE A 11 -15.60 -8.00 6.04
CA PHE A 11 -15.43 -8.66 4.74
C PHE A 11 -16.22 -9.95 4.66
N LEU A 12 -16.11 -10.81 5.65
CA LEU A 12 -16.82 -12.07 5.68
C LEU A 12 -18.34 -11.89 5.74
N SER A 13 -18.84 -10.89 6.48
CA SER A 13 -20.26 -10.57 6.52
C SER A 13 -20.83 -10.11 5.18
N LEU A 14 -20.00 -9.54 4.33
CA LEU A 14 -20.30 -9.14 2.95
C LEU A 14 -20.07 -10.27 1.92
N GLY A 15 -19.70 -11.48 2.36
CA GLY A 15 -19.39 -12.61 1.49
C GLY A 15 -18.01 -12.51 0.79
N ILE A 16 -17.16 -11.59 1.21
CA ILE A 16 -15.83 -11.41 0.65
C ILE A 16 -14.85 -12.34 1.37
N LYS A 17 -14.11 -13.13 0.61
CA LYS A 17 -13.09 -14.06 1.10
C LYS A 17 -11.71 -13.46 0.88
N PRO A 18 -11.11 -12.81 1.88
CA PRO A 18 -9.79 -12.21 1.74
C PRO A 18 -8.69 -13.26 1.77
N VAL A 19 -7.63 -13.01 0.99
CA VAL A 19 -6.33 -13.67 1.10
C VAL A 19 -5.31 -12.57 1.37
N TYR A 20 -4.54 -12.70 2.43
CA TYR A 20 -3.50 -11.73 2.77
C TYR A 20 -2.18 -12.12 2.12
N VAL A 21 -1.49 -11.13 1.57
CA VAL A 21 -0.15 -11.32 1.03
C VAL A 21 0.81 -10.47 1.86
N PHE A 22 1.78 -11.11 2.47
CA PHE A 22 2.83 -10.45 3.23
C PHE A 22 4.08 -10.31 2.38
N ASP A 23 4.72 -9.15 2.48
CA ASP A 23 5.98 -8.92 1.79
C ASP A 23 7.04 -9.91 2.27
N GLY A 24 7.86 -10.33 1.33
CA GLY A 24 9.05 -11.13 1.58
C GLY A 24 10.31 -10.28 1.69
N LYS A 25 11.41 -10.81 1.20
CA LYS A 25 12.69 -10.10 1.22
C LYS A 25 12.69 -9.00 0.14
N PRO A 26 12.92 -7.75 0.51
CA PRO A 26 12.96 -6.67 -0.47
C PRO A 26 14.11 -6.87 -1.46
N PRO A 27 13.90 -6.51 -2.74
CA PRO A 27 14.95 -6.56 -3.77
C PRO A 27 16.12 -5.63 -3.42
N SER A 28 17.32 -5.99 -3.87
CA SER A 28 18.52 -5.19 -3.62
C SER A 28 18.45 -3.77 -4.18
N LEU A 29 17.72 -3.56 -5.27
CA LEU A 29 17.52 -2.25 -5.89
C LEU A 29 16.73 -1.27 -4.99
N GLN A 30 15.92 -1.77 -4.05
CA GLN A 30 15.19 -0.93 -3.11
C GLN A 30 15.99 -0.53 -1.86
N THR A 31 17.21 -1.05 -1.69
CA THR A 31 17.99 -0.82 -0.47
C THR A 31 18.17 0.66 -0.16
N ALA A 32 18.47 1.47 -1.17
CA ALA A 32 18.67 2.91 -1.02
C ALA A 32 17.38 3.62 -0.53
N GLU A 33 16.24 3.28 -1.10
CA GLU A 33 14.96 3.85 -0.71
C GLU A 33 14.54 3.40 0.71
N ILE A 34 14.77 2.16 1.06
CA ILE A 34 14.53 1.64 2.41
C ILE A 34 15.37 2.41 3.43
N GLU A 35 16.64 2.65 3.12
CA GLU A 35 17.55 3.39 4.01
C GLU A 35 17.13 4.86 4.13
N ARG A 36 16.75 5.49 3.03
CA ARG A 36 16.18 6.85 3.02
C ARG A 36 14.93 6.94 3.91
N ARG A 37 14.00 5.99 3.79
CA ARG A 37 12.78 5.92 4.62
C ARG A 37 13.11 5.70 6.10
N LYS A 38 14.12 4.89 6.42
CA LYS A 38 14.60 4.71 7.81
C LYS A 38 15.15 6.02 8.37
N GLN A 39 15.94 6.77 7.58
CA GLN A 39 16.48 8.05 8.03
C GLN A 39 15.39 9.07 8.30
N ILE A 40 14.40 9.20 7.41
CA ILE A 40 13.24 10.08 7.62
C ILE A 40 12.52 9.74 8.92
N LYS A 41 12.33 8.45 9.23
CA LYS A 41 11.70 8.01 10.48
C LYS A 41 12.54 8.36 11.71
N LYS A 42 13.86 8.20 11.65
CA LYS A 42 14.76 8.61 12.75
C LYS A 42 14.65 10.11 13.02
N ASP A 43 14.70 10.93 11.95
CA ASP A 43 14.58 12.38 12.06
C ASP A 43 13.22 12.80 12.62
N ALA A 44 12.14 12.11 12.19
CA ALA A 44 10.81 12.33 12.73
C ALA A 44 10.70 11.96 14.23
N THR A 45 11.39 10.91 14.67
CA THR A 45 11.44 10.51 16.08
C THR A 45 12.09 11.59 16.93
N VAL A 46 13.24 12.12 16.49
CA VAL A 46 13.91 13.22 17.19
C VAL A 46 13.02 14.46 17.28
N LYS A 47 12.35 14.82 16.19
CA LYS A 47 11.40 15.94 16.16
C LYS A 47 10.20 15.70 17.06
N TYR A 48 9.70 14.47 17.15
CA TYR A 48 8.63 14.10 18.06
C TYR A 48 9.03 14.27 19.53
N GLU A 49 10.18 13.74 19.92
CA GLU A 49 10.70 13.85 21.30
C GLU A 49 10.90 15.33 21.68
N LYS A 50 11.44 16.13 20.78
CA LYS A 50 11.58 17.57 20.98
C LYS A 50 10.22 18.26 21.15
N ALA A 51 9.26 17.99 20.29
CA ALA A 51 7.91 18.56 20.40
C ALA A 51 7.21 18.20 21.73
N ILE A 52 7.39 16.96 22.21
CA ILE A 52 6.91 16.54 23.53
C ILE A 52 7.58 17.33 24.65
N SER A 53 8.91 17.48 24.62
CA SER A 53 9.66 18.22 25.65
C SER A 53 9.29 19.71 25.69
N GLU A 54 8.93 20.29 24.56
CA GLU A 54 8.50 21.70 24.42
C GLU A 54 6.98 21.89 24.68
N GLY A 55 6.22 20.80 24.95
CA GLY A 55 4.78 20.84 25.17
C GLY A 55 3.95 21.13 23.91
N ASN A 56 4.57 21.10 22.73
CA ASN A 56 3.90 21.35 21.47
C ASN A 56 3.16 20.08 20.99
N MET A 57 1.91 19.92 21.44
CA MET A 57 1.10 18.75 21.15
C MET A 57 0.66 18.64 19.68
N GLU A 58 0.62 19.74 18.95
CA GLU A 58 0.27 19.74 17.53
C GLU A 58 1.40 19.13 16.69
N ASP A 59 2.60 19.62 16.86
CA ASP A 59 3.78 19.07 16.20
C ASP A 59 4.06 17.63 16.65
N ALA A 60 3.89 17.32 17.94
CA ALA A 60 4.02 15.96 18.44
C ALA A 60 3.09 14.99 17.73
N ARG A 61 1.81 15.34 17.52
CA ARG A 61 0.86 14.51 16.76
C ARG A 61 1.28 14.33 15.29
N LYS A 62 1.76 15.40 14.67
CA LYS A 62 2.25 15.37 13.28
C LYS A 62 3.42 14.42 13.12
N TYR A 63 4.43 14.52 13.99
CA TYR A 63 5.61 13.66 13.90
C TYR A 63 5.30 12.23 14.37
N ALA A 64 4.42 12.01 15.33
CA ALA A 64 4.00 10.68 15.76
C ALA A 64 3.46 9.83 14.58
N GLN A 65 2.74 10.44 13.63
CA GLN A 65 2.26 9.73 12.45
C GLN A 65 3.40 9.26 11.54
N GLN A 66 4.50 10.01 11.49
CA GLN A 66 5.67 9.70 10.67
C GLN A 66 6.60 8.67 11.32
N THR A 67 6.53 8.52 12.65
CA THR A 67 7.33 7.53 13.39
C THR A 67 6.71 6.14 13.42
N THR A 68 5.44 6.03 13.03
CA THR A 68 4.73 4.76 13.04
C THR A 68 5.44 3.74 12.13
N SER A 69 5.87 2.64 12.70
CA SER A 69 6.46 1.52 11.98
C SER A 69 5.80 0.22 12.42
N MET A 70 5.71 -0.71 11.49
CA MET A 70 5.33 -2.07 11.81
C MET A 70 6.45 -2.69 12.66
N LYS A 71 6.14 -3.10 13.89
CA LYS A 71 7.11 -3.80 14.75
C LYS A 71 7.22 -5.25 14.29
N ASP A 72 8.39 -5.84 14.39
CA ASP A 72 8.65 -7.22 13.92
C ASP A 72 7.66 -8.24 14.50
N GLY A 73 7.24 -8.07 15.76
CA GLY A 73 6.21 -8.90 16.38
C GLY A 73 4.83 -8.80 15.76
N MET A 74 4.47 -7.64 15.19
CA MET A 74 3.10 -7.40 14.66
C MET A 74 2.80 -8.27 13.43
N VAL A 75 3.78 -8.51 12.57
CA VAL A 75 3.62 -9.39 11.41
C VAL A 75 3.36 -10.82 11.86
N LYS A 76 4.18 -11.31 12.80
CA LYS A 76 4.00 -12.64 13.38
C LYS A 76 2.63 -12.80 14.01
N GLU A 77 2.25 -11.88 14.89
CA GLU A 77 0.92 -11.88 15.54
C GLU A 77 -0.23 -11.82 14.52
N SER A 78 -0.06 -11.06 13.42
CA SER A 78 -1.06 -10.99 12.36
C SER A 78 -1.23 -12.32 11.64
N LYS A 79 -0.13 -13.02 11.34
CA LYS A 79 -0.15 -14.35 10.72
C LYS A 79 -0.80 -15.38 11.65
N GLU A 80 -0.43 -15.39 12.92
CA GLU A 80 -1.05 -16.25 13.94
C GLU A 80 -2.56 -15.99 14.04
N PHE A 81 -2.96 -14.72 14.10
CA PHE A 81 -4.37 -14.33 14.12
C PHE A 81 -5.11 -14.84 12.89
N LEU A 82 -4.57 -14.64 11.68
CA LEU A 82 -5.20 -15.11 10.44
C LEU A 82 -5.34 -16.62 10.42
N THR A 83 -4.33 -17.35 10.91
CA THR A 83 -4.36 -18.82 11.04
C THR A 83 -5.49 -19.26 11.95
N TYR A 84 -5.62 -18.68 13.15
CA TYR A 84 -6.70 -19.01 14.08
C TYR A 84 -8.08 -18.60 13.58
N PHE A 85 -8.14 -17.53 12.81
CA PHE A 85 -9.39 -17.03 12.22
C PHE A 85 -9.79 -17.78 10.93
N GLY A 86 -8.96 -18.70 10.44
CA GLY A 86 -9.21 -19.47 9.24
C GLY A 86 -9.09 -18.68 7.94
N ILE A 87 -8.35 -17.57 7.94
CA ILE A 87 -8.13 -16.74 6.76
C ILE A 87 -6.77 -17.06 6.15
N PRO A 88 -6.71 -17.44 4.86
CA PRO A 88 -5.46 -17.77 4.21
C PRO A 88 -4.55 -16.56 4.05
N TYR A 89 -3.25 -16.81 4.15
CA TYR A 89 -2.23 -15.84 3.79
C TYR A 89 -1.09 -16.49 3.02
N ILE A 90 -0.35 -15.66 2.27
CA ILE A 90 0.79 -16.05 1.46
C ILE A 90 1.96 -15.15 1.84
N GLU A 91 3.14 -15.73 1.93
CA GLU A 91 4.39 -14.98 2.01
C GLU A 91 4.94 -14.81 0.59
N ALA A 92 5.02 -13.57 0.16
CA ALA A 92 5.60 -13.26 -1.14
C ALA A 92 7.11 -13.57 -1.15
N PRO A 93 7.66 -14.02 -2.27
CA PRO A 93 9.11 -14.16 -2.38
C PRO A 93 9.84 -12.81 -2.30
N SER A 94 9.14 -11.72 -2.64
CA SER A 94 9.61 -10.35 -2.62
C SER A 94 8.45 -9.42 -2.25
N GLU A 95 7.93 -8.63 -3.19
CA GLU A 95 6.83 -7.69 -2.95
C GLU A 95 5.47 -8.38 -2.96
N GLY A 96 4.64 -8.02 -1.98
CA GLY A 96 3.28 -8.54 -1.85
C GLY A 96 2.40 -8.15 -3.02
N GLU A 97 2.54 -6.94 -3.56
CA GLU A 97 1.74 -6.44 -4.67
C GLU A 97 1.98 -7.22 -5.96
N ALA A 98 3.23 -7.56 -6.26
CA ALA A 98 3.57 -8.40 -7.41
C ALA A 98 2.95 -9.81 -7.27
N THR A 99 2.99 -10.38 -6.06
CA THR A 99 2.36 -11.67 -5.78
C THR A 99 0.83 -11.58 -5.87
N ALA A 100 0.22 -10.53 -5.33
CA ALA A 100 -1.22 -10.31 -5.44
C ALA A 100 -1.66 -10.14 -6.91
N ALA A 101 -0.88 -9.43 -7.72
CA ALA A 101 -1.11 -9.31 -9.15
C ALA A 101 -1.05 -10.68 -9.85
N HIS A 102 -0.05 -11.49 -9.52
CA HIS A 102 0.07 -12.86 -10.04
C HIS A 102 -1.15 -13.73 -9.73
N LEU A 103 -1.67 -13.66 -8.51
CA LEU A 103 -2.88 -14.39 -8.12
C LEU A 103 -4.11 -13.98 -8.95
N THR A 104 -4.23 -12.71 -9.32
CA THR A 104 -5.31 -12.27 -10.21
C THR A 104 -5.14 -12.79 -11.64
N ASN A 105 -3.90 -12.86 -12.12
CA ASN A 105 -3.59 -13.34 -13.47
C ASN A 105 -3.84 -14.83 -13.64
N THR A 106 -3.52 -15.61 -12.61
CA THR A 106 -3.76 -17.06 -12.58
C THR A 106 -5.21 -17.44 -12.24
N GLY A 107 -6.06 -16.45 -11.95
CA GLY A 107 -7.46 -16.69 -11.62
C GLY A 107 -7.70 -17.22 -10.19
N GLN A 108 -6.67 -17.23 -9.36
CA GLN A 108 -6.78 -17.63 -7.94
C GLN A 108 -7.42 -16.53 -7.08
N ALA A 109 -7.32 -15.28 -7.50
CA ALA A 109 -7.97 -14.15 -6.87
C ALA A 109 -8.77 -13.33 -7.90
N TYR A 110 -9.89 -12.76 -7.47
CA TYR A 110 -10.73 -11.90 -8.30
C TYR A 110 -10.06 -10.55 -8.59
N ALA A 111 -9.42 -9.96 -7.58
CA ALA A 111 -8.76 -8.66 -7.65
C ALA A 111 -7.65 -8.55 -6.62
N SER A 112 -6.66 -7.71 -6.88
CA SER A 112 -5.72 -7.21 -5.87
C SER A 112 -6.39 -6.06 -5.11
N ALA A 113 -6.19 -5.97 -3.80
CA ALA A 113 -6.71 -4.88 -2.98
C ALA A 113 -5.51 -4.10 -2.39
N SER A 114 -5.22 -2.93 -2.94
CA SER A 114 -4.16 -2.04 -2.49
C SER A 114 -4.59 -0.57 -2.61
N GLN A 115 -3.89 0.33 -1.92
CA GLN A 115 -4.02 1.76 -2.13
C GLN A 115 -3.10 2.27 -3.25
N ASP A 116 -2.05 1.53 -3.53
CA ASP A 116 -1.03 1.87 -4.50
C ASP A 116 -1.35 1.26 -5.88
N TYR A 117 -0.83 1.87 -6.92
CA TYR A 117 -1.04 1.43 -8.30
C TYR A 117 -0.02 0.39 -8.77
N ASP A 118 0.93 0.02 -7.91
CA ASP A 118 2.00 -0.92 -8.24
C ASP A 118 1.45 -2.29 -8.68
N SER A 119 0.31 -2.70 -8.11
CA SER A 119 -0.41 -3.89 -8.58
C SER A 119 -0.79 -3.83 -10.06
N VAL A 120 -1.10 -2.63 -10.60
CA VAL A 120 -1.41 -2.44 -12.03
C VAL A 120 -0.14 -2.59 -12.88
N LEU A 121 0.95 -1.95 -12.45
CA LEU A 121 2.28 -2.11 -13.08
C LEU A 121 2.72 -3.57 -13.08
N CYS A 122 2.48 -4.29 -11.98
CA CYS A 122 2.73 -5.73 -11.86
C CYS A 122 1.75 -6.59 -12.68
N GLY A 123 0.75 -5.97 -13.32
CA GLY A 123 -0.16 -6.60 -14.25
C GLY A 123 -1.36 -7.28 -13.60
N ALA A 124 -1.81 -6.85 -12.42
CA ALA A 124 -3.06 -7.31 -11.85
C ALA A 124 -4.23 -7.06 -12.83
N LYS A 125 -5.09 -8.06 -13.05
CA LYS A 125 -6.26 -7.89 -13.92
C LYS A 125 -7.21 -6.82 -13.39
N LYS A 126 -7.38 -6.78 -12.07
CA LYS A 126 -8.21 -5.81 -11.37
C LYS A 126 -7.53 -5.36 -10.09
N LEU A 127 -7.57 -4.07 -9.83
CA LEU A 127 -7.16 -3.46 -8.57
C LEU A 127 -8.39 -2.85 -7.89
N VAL A 128 -8.59 -3.17 -6.62
CA VAL A 128 -9.60 -2.54 -5.77
C VAL A 128 -8.90 -1.56 -4.83
N ARG A 129 -9.24 -0.29 -4.96
CA ARG A 129 -8.76 0.78 -4.08
C ARG A 129 -9.83 1.22 -3.11
N ASN A 130 -9.44 1.96 -2.09
CA ASN A 130 -10.34 2.48 -1.07
C ASN A 130 -11.20 1.40 -0.38
N PHE A 131 -10.68 0.19 -0.33
CA PHE A 131 -11.37 -0.95 0.25
C PHE A 131 -11.30 -0.88 1.78
N THR A 132 -12.14 -0.01 2.36
CA THR A 132 -12.17 0.24 3.80
C THR A 132 -13.35 -0.45 4.45
N SER A 133 -13.18 -0.84 5.71
CA SER A 133 -14.27 -1.46 6.49
C SER A 133 -15.40 -0.49 6.86
N SER A 134 -15.15 0.81 6.87
CA SER A 134 -16.11 1.83 7.34
C SER A 134 -16.76 2.65 6.22
N GLY A 135 -16.26 2.55 5.01
CA GLY A 135 -16.71 3.42 3.91
C GLY A 135 -16.43 4.91 4.13
N ARG A 136 -15.66 5.26 5.16
CA ARG A 136 -15.38 6.65 5.53
C ARG A 136 -13.89 6.89 5.75
N ARG A 137 -13.42 8.05 5.37
CA ARG A 137 -12.05 8.51 5.60
C ARG A 137 -12.07 9.89 6.26
N LYS A 138 -11.29 10.05 7.32
CA LYS A 138 -11.10 11.35 7.97
C LYS A 138 -10.25 12.25 7.08
N ILE A 139 -10.69 13.50 6.87
CA ILE A 139 -9.88 14.49 6.16
C ILE A 139 -8.70 14.88 7.06
N PRO A 140 -7.46 14.90 6.53
CA PRO A 140 -6.30 15.34 7.29
C PRO A 140 -6.54 16.73 7.90
N ASN A 141 -6.13 16.94 9.14
CA ASN A 141 -6.25 18.21 9.88
C ASN A 141 -7.68 18.76 10.06
N ARG A 142 -8.71 17.96 9.80
CA ARG A 142 -10.11 18.34 10.04
C ARG A 142 -10.82 17.25 10.83
N ASN A 143 -11.84 17.61 11.59
CA ASN A 143 -12.71 16.66 12.29
C ASN A 143 -13.93 16.26 11.42
N THR A 144 -13.72 16.17 10.12
CA THR A 144 -14.74 15.86 9.12
C THR A 144 -14.38 14.55 8.44
N TYR A 145 -15.39 13.74 8.17
CA TYR A 145 -15.27 12.47 7.44
C TYR A 145 -15.91 12.64 6.07
N ILE A 146 -15.31 12.02 5.08
CA ILE A 146 -15.88 11.87 3.74
C ILE A 146 -16.23 10.41 3.50
N ASP A 147 -17.33 10.17 2.82
CA ASP A 147 -17.65 8.84 2.34
C ASP A 147 -16.69 8.48 1.20
N VAL A 148 -16.14 7.28 1.27
CA VAL A 148 -15.18 6.78 0.28
C VAL A 148 -15.70 5.44 -0.21
N LEU A 149 -16.10 5.41 -1.47
CA LEU A 149 -16.54 4.19 -2.12
C LEU A 149 -15.33 3.38 -2.62
N PRO A 150 -15.40 2.05 -2.59
CA PRO A 150 -14.42 1.23 -3.27
C PRO A 150 -14.37 1.56 -4.76
N GLU A 151 -13.18 1.65 -5.29
CA GLU A 151 -12.91 1.89 -6.70
C GLU A 151 -12.32 0.62 -7.32
N ILE A 152 -12.90 0.15 -8.41
CA ILE A 152 -12.39 -1.00 -9.17
C ILE A 152 -11.74 -0.48 -10.44
N ILE A 153 -10.45 -0.74 -10.58
CA ILE A 153 -9.66 -0.43 -11.75
C ILE A 153 -9.44 -1.73 -12.52
N GLU A 154 -10.01 -1.81 -13.72
CA GLU A 154 -9.77 -2.91 -14.64
C GLU A 154 -8.60 -2.54 -15.53
N THR A 155 -7.46 -3.18 -15.32
CA THR A 155 -6.19 -2.83 -15.97
C THR A 155 -6.31 -2.71 -17.48
N GLN A 156 -6.90 -3.70 -18.15
CA GLN A 156 -7.02 -3.68 -19.63
C GLN A 156 -7.89 -2.50 -20.10
N LYS A 157 -9.04 -2.26 -19.46
CA LYS A 157 -9.89 -1.13 -19.85
C LYS A 157 -9.21 0.22 -19.65
N THR A 158 -8.39 0.33 -18.60
CA THR A 158 -7.61 1.55 -18.34
C THR A 158 -6.56 1.74 -19.42
N LEU A 159 -5.80 0.70 -19.75
CA LEU A 159 -4.79 0.74 -20.82
C LEU A 159 -5.42 1.09 -22.18
N ASP A 160 -6.54 0.47 -22.54
CA ASP A 160 -7.27 0.77 -23.77
C ASP A 160 -7.71 2.23 -23.83
N SER A 161 -8.15 2.80 -22.70
CA SER A 161 -8.62 4.19 -22.63
C SER A 161 -7.51 5.22 -22.84
N ILE A 162 -6.30 4.91 -22.40
CA ILE A 162 -5.11 5.75 -22.58
C ILE A 162 -4.30 5.36 -23.82
N LYS A 163 -4.74 4.32 -24.56
CA LYS A 163 -4.10 3.78 -25.76
C LYS A 163 -2.65 3.36 -25.53
N MET A 164 -2.39 2.73 -24.39
CA MET A 164 -1.06 2.24 -24.02
C MET A 164 -1.09 0.74 -23.78
N THR A 165 0.03 0.10 -24.06
CA THR A 165 0.32 -1.26 -23.62
C THR A 165 0.76 -1.26 -22.16
N ARG A 166 0.80 -2.43 -21.55
CA ARG A 166 1.34 -2.57 -20.19
C ARG A 166 2.85 -2.25 -20.16
N GLU A 167 3.57 -2.65 -21.18
CA GLU A 167 5.01 -2.39 -21.33
C GLU A 167 5.28 -0.89 -21.36
N GLU A 168 4.55 -0.13 -22.15
CA GLU A 168 4.64 1.34 -22.20
C GLU A 168 4.29 1.98 -20.85
N LEU A 169 3.29 1.44 -20.13
CA LEU A 169 2.97 1.92 -18.77
C LEU A 169 4.12 1.66 -17.78
N ILE A 170 4.82 0.52 -17.91
CA ILE A 170 6.01 0.22 -17.12
C ILE A 170 7.13 1.22 -17.43
N ASP A 171 7.36 1.50 -18.71
CA ASP A 171 8.36 2.48 -19.14
C ASP A 171 8.05 3.87 -18.58
N VAL A 172 6.79 4.30 -18.61
CA VAL A 172 6.33 5.54 -17.98
C VAL A 172 6.61 5.51 -16.47
N GLY A 173 6.32 4.41 -15.79
CA GLY A 173 6.62 4.23 -14.38
C GLY A 173 8.12 4.38 -14.07
N ILE A 174 8.99 3.78 -14.89
CA ILE A 174 10.45 3.89 -14.76
C ILE A 174 10.92 5.33 -14.99
N LEU A 175 10.36 6.01 -15.97
CA LEU A 175 10.72 7.40 -16.30
C LEU A 175 10.32 8.37 -15.19
N ILE A 176 9.13 8.22 -14.62
CA ILE A 176 8.64 9.08 -13.53
C ILE A 176 9.34 8.75 -12.21
N GLY A 177 9.61 7.48 -11.96
CA GLY A 177 10.22 6.94 -10.76
C GLY A 177 9.32 5.96 -10.02
N THR A 178 9.94 4.92 -9.52
CA THR A 178 9.35 3.86 -8.70
C THR A 178 10.20 3.64 -7.45
N ASP A 179 9.79 2.77 -6.55
CA ASP A 179 10.60 2.37 -5.39
C ASP A 179 11.97 1.75 -5.81
N PHE A 180 12.08 1.27 -7.03
CA PHE A 180 13.34 0.76 -7.63
C PHE A 180 14.21 1.86 -8.24
N ASN A 181 13.60 2.99 -8.60
CA ASN A 181 14.23 4.16 -9.18
C ASN A 181 13.54 5.45 -8.66
N PRO A 182 13.71 5.79 -7.37
CA PRO A 182 12.90 6.83 -6.72
C PRO A 182 13.02 8.23 -7.32
N ASN A 183 14.13 8.51 -8.02
CA ASN A 183 14.34 9.83 -8.61
C ASN A 183 13.80 9.95 -10.04
N GLY A 184 13.45 8.82 -10.68
CA GLY A 184 13.08 8.81 -12.09
C GLY A 184 14.12 9.49 -12.96
N PHE A 185 13.65 10.19 -13.99
CA PHE A 185 14.48 11.03 -14.86
C PHE A 185 14.14 12.51 -14.62
N GLU A 186 15.16 13.35 -14.54
CA GLU A 186 14.98 14.77 -14.30
C GLU A 186 14.08 15.41 -15.36
N ARG A 187 13.13 16.24 -14.90
CA ARG A 187 12.18 16.99 -15.72
C ARG A 187 11.17 16.14 -16.50
N ILE A 188 11.10 14.85 -16.23
CA ILE A 188 10.08 13.98 -16.79
C ILE A 188 8.98 13.76 -15.74
N GLY A 189 7.77 14.17 -16.08
CA GLY A 189 6.58 13.97 -15.27
C GLY A 189 5.47 13.29 -16.07
N PRO A 190 4.34 12.94 -15.44
CA PRO A 190 3.25 12.21 -16.10
C PRO A 190 2.80 12.84 -17.41
N THR A 191 2.68 14.16 -17.46
CA THR A 191 2.25 14.92 -18.65
C THR A 191 3.28 14.91 -19.78
N THR A 192 4.52 14.59 -19.49
CA THR A 192 5.60 14.56 -20.51
C THR A 192 5.77 13.15 -21.08
N CYS A 193 5.32 12.12 -20.32
CA CYS A 193 5.38 10.73 -20.71
C CYS A 193 4.16 10.28 -21.55
N LEU A 194 3.03 10.99 -21.45
CA LEU A 194 1.79 10.77 -22.19
C LEU A 194 1.77 11.66 -23.45
#